data_89855314e5b45fa6ade940ec97d7ff41
#
_entry.id   89855314e5b45fa6ade940ec97d7ff41
#
_cell.length_a   1.000
_cell.length_b   1.000
_cell.length_c   1.000
_cell.angle_alpha   90.00
_cell.angle_beta   90.00
_cell.angle_gamma   90.00
#
_symmetry.space_group_name_H-M   'P 1'
#
loop_
_entity.id
_entity.type
_entity.pdbx_description
1 polymer ?
#
loop_
_entity_poly.entity_id
_entity_poly.type
_entity_poly.pdbx_seq_one_letter_code
_entity_poly.pdbx_strand_id
1 'polypeptide(L)'
;MIFTSCSKTIIRVRERVFELKYVAGKALAILLSFKWIQVPSALLSVVVLLMSCSEQSQSNNSETNVGPTSFFGNMPSNNTVSNAASVQRNTLLKLPEDHKSHPEFQLEWWYLTFVLEDENENEYGMQFTLFRFSEAFEGGFEAGFEEHDTSNSPEHASSWSNSQQWMGHASLHSKDEHFFEERFAAGGVGNTYVNTAPFEAVIDDWNWKANNPNADLFPSSLNVTFPQAANNNTSAFLQLTANGPYIKQGDKGYSKKTYDERLRSYYYSQPFIEANGTLIVSGKQISVSGLGWFDHEWTSHLANSEAMGWDWFSLHFDNGDKLMAFRMHATKKEADGNVSNTSDTSNVSEVFTTASFIRKDGRKETLNGDEISIQPEKTSLITSNNKEHSVPTSWRISIPSKEINLLTSPFKKDQWNPSLFPYYEGRIDVTGTHGGTGFMELTGY
;
A
#
# COMPACT_ATOMS: atom_id res chain seq x y z
N MET A 1 -38.89 -5.92 -37.36
CA MET A 1 -37.69 -5.97 -38.20
C MET A 1 -36.42 -6.02 -37.33
N ILE A 2 -36.39 -6.86 -36.27
CA ILE A 2 -35.24 -6.98 -35.32
C ILE A 2 -34.75 -8.45 -35.14
N PHE A 3 -35.41 -9.43 -35.78
CA PHE A 3 -35.06 -10.84 -35.64
C PHE A 3 -34.10 -11.43 -36.71
N THR A 4 -33.61 -10.65 -37.67
CA THR A 4 -32.79 -11.11 -38.78
C THR A 4 -31.26 -10.83 -38.64
N SER A 5 -30.84 -10.04 -37.63
CA SER A 5 -29.44 -9.68 -37.45
C SER A 5 -28.63 -10.67 -36.58
N CYS A 6 -29.26 -11.34 -35.61
CA CYS A 6 -28.55 -12.24 -34.68
C CYS A 6 -28.17 -13.60 -35.33
N SER A 7 -28.93 -14.06 -36.34
CA SER A 7 -28.66 -15.33 -37.00
C SER A 7 -27.41 -15.34 -37.93
N LYS A 8 -27.09 -14.18 -38.51
CA LYS A 8 -25.92 -14.08 -39.42
C LYS A 8 -24.57 -14.05 -38.73
N THR A 9 -24.52 -13.58 -37.46
CA THR A 9 -23.26 -13.50 -36.67
C THR A 9 -22.88 -14.90 -36.15
N ILE A 10 -23.84 -15.69 -35.72
CA ILE A 10 -23.60 -17.06 -35.21
C ILE A 10 -23.12 -17.99 -36.32
N ILE A 11 -23.61 -17.82 -37.55
CA ILE A 11 -23.19 -18.62 -38.71
C ILE A 11 -21.73 -18.29 -39.07
N ARG A 12 -21.30 -17.03 -39.05
CA ARG A 12 -19.90 -16.66 -39.37
C ARG A 12 -18.89 -17.15 -38.35
N VAL A 13 -19.26 -17.23 -37.07
CA VAL A 13 -18.36 -17.76 -36.02
C VAL A 13 -18.22 -19.29 -36.18
N ARG A 14 -19.28 -20.00 -36.53
CA ARG A 14 -19.20 -21.46 -36.82
C ARG A 14 -18.35 -21.78 -38.02
N GLU A 15 -18.42 -21.01 -39.11
CA GLU A 15 -17.59 -21.22 -40.30
C GLU A 15 -16.10 -20.99 -40.02
N ARG A 16 -15.72 -19.97 -39.28
CA ARG A 16 -14.31 -19.72 -38.88
C ARG A 16 -13.73 -20.80 -37.96
N VAL A 17 -14.51 -21.36 -37.05
CA VAL A 17 -14.07 -22.46 -36.19
C VAL A 17 -13.91 -23.75 -36.98
N PHE A 18 -14.72 -23.96 -38.02
CA PHE A 18 -14.60 -25.13 -38.92
C PHE A 18 -13.37 -25.03 -39.81
N GLU A 19 -13.04 -23.86 -40.36
CA GLU A 19 -11.83 -23.63 -41.15
C GLU A 19 -10.55 -23.81 -40.31
N LEU A 20 -10.52 -23.33 -39.05
CA LEU A 20 -9.37 -23.53 -38.16
C LEU A 20 -9.12 -25.00 -37.81
N LYS A 21 -10.17 -25.80 -37.65
CA LYS A 21 -10.05 -27.25 -37.42
C LYS A 21 -9.61 -27.99 -38.67
N TYR A 22 -10.02 -27.55 -39.86
CA TYR A 22 -9.64 -28.14 -41.12
C TYR A 22 -8.16 -27.87 -41.48
N VAL A 23 -7.65 -26.67 -41.18
CA VAL A 23 -6.23 -26.30 -41.39
C VAL A 23 -5.33 -27.04 -40.38
N ALA A 24 -5.74 -27.17 -39.12
CA ALA A 24 -5.00 -27.93 -38.10
C ALA A 24 -4.95 -29.44 -38.43
N GLY A 25 -6.05 -30.01 -38.94
CA GLY A 25 -6.10 -31.40 -39.38
C GLY A 25 -5.19 -31.70 -40.58
N LYS A 26 -5.07 -30.77 -41.56
CA LYS A 26 -4.13 -30.92 -42.69
C LYS A 26 -2.68 -30.78 -42.27
N ALA A 27 -2.33 -29.91 -41.32
CA ALA A 27 -0.97 -29.80 -40.81
C ALA A 27 -0.52 -31.07 -40.08
N LEU A 28 -1.40 -31.72 -39.36
CA LEU A 28 -1.11 -32.99 -38.66
C LEU A 28 -0.98 -34.17 -39.64
N ALA A 29 -1.75 -34.19 -40.73
CA ALA A 29 -1.65 -35.23 -41.78
C ALA A 29 -0.36 -35.10 -42.62
N ILE A 30 0.17 -33.90 -42.79
CA ILE A 30 1.44 -33.66 -43.50
C ILE A 30 2.62 -34.13 -42.62
N LEU A 31 2.55 -33.96 -41.28
CA LEU A 31 3.58 -34.43 -40.37
C LEU A 31 3.67 -35.95 -40.27
N LEU A 32 2.58 -36.66 -40.50
CA LEU A 32 2.53 -38.14 -40.45
C LEU A 32 2.89 -38.84 -41.80
N SER A 33 3.09 -38.08 -42.89
CA SER A 33 3.40 -38.64 -44.22
C SER A 33 4.89 -38.60 -44.58
N PHE A 34 5.78 -38.09 -43.74
CA PHE A 34 7.21 -38.13 -43.98
C PHE A 34 7.81 -39.47 -43.57
N LYS A 35 7.96 -40.35 -44.54
CA LYS A 35 8.72 -41.62 -44.45
C LYS A 35 10.20 -41.29 -44.21
N TRP A 36 10.75 -41.86 -43.15
CA TRP A 36 12.15 -42.26 -42.95
C TRP A 36 13.20 -41.53 -43.81
N ILE A 37 13.67 -40.40 -43.39
CA ILE A 37 14.96 -39.85 -43.81
C ILE A 37 15.95 -40.25 -42.72
N GLN A 38 16.97 -41.03 -43.10
CA GLN A 38 18.11 -41.35 -42.23
C GLN A 38 18.91 -40.08 -41.96
N VAL A 39 18.82 -39.57 -40.75
CA VAL A 39 19.63 -38.43 -40.28
C VAL A 39 21.02 -38.96 -39.95
N PRO A 40 22.13 -38.37 -40.50
CA PRO A 40 23.48 -38.83 -40.16
C PRO A 40 23.73 -38.75 -38.68
N SER A 41 24.39 -39.75 -38.10
CA SER A 41 24.69 -39.90 -36.67
C SER A 41 25.42 -38.72 -36.03
N ALA A 42 26.05 -37.84 -36.81
CA ALA A 42 26.70 -36.61 -36.35
C ALA A 42 25.75 -35.53 -35.88
N LEU A 43 24.49 -35.48 -36.38
CA LEU A 43 23.48 -34.52 -35.94
C LEU A 43 22.79 -34.96 -34.63
N LEU A 44 22.73 -36.26 -34.39
CA LEU A 44 22.17 -36.79 -33.12
C LEU A 44 23.06 -36.48 -31.92
N SER A 45 24.40 -36.44 -32.14
CA SER A 45 25.35 -36.09 -31.08
C SER A 45 25.28 -34.64 -30.62
N VAL A 46 24.94 -33.71 -31.53
CA VAL A 46 24.79 -32.28 -31.19
C VAL A 46 23.49 -32.02 -30.40
N VAL A 47 22.41 -32.75 -30.71
CA VAL A 47 21.14 -32.63 -30.00
C VAL A 47 21.25 -33.24 -28.59
N VAL A 48 21.99 -34.34 -28.42
CA VAL A 48 22.25 -34.93 -27.10
C VAL A 48 23.18 -34.05 -26.25
N LEU A 49 24.15 -33.35 -26.88
CA LEU A 49 25.02 -32.40 -26.18
C LEU A 49 24.30 -31.13 -25.75
N LEU A 50 23.27 -30.70 -26.47
CA LEU A 50 22.43 -29.56 -26.07
C LEU A 50 21.40 -29.92 -24.98
N MET A 51 21.02 -31.20 -24.87
CA MET A 51 20.16 -31.67 -23.77
C MET A 51 20.94 -32.05 -22.50
N SER A 52 22.25 -32.31 -22.58
CA SER A 52 23.07 -32.63 -21.40
C SER A 52 23.60 -31.41 -20.65
N CYS A 53 23.39 -30.20 -21.16
CA CYS A 53 23.69 -28.97 -20.42
C CYS A 53 22.50 -28.43 -19.61
N SER A 54 21.35 -29.10 -19.58
CA SER A 54 20.17 -28.67 -18.81
C SER A 54 19.91 -29.48 -17.54
N GLU A 55 20.79 -30.40 -17.17
CA GLU A 55 20.64 -31.16 -15.92
C GLU A 55 21.93 -31.07 -15.09
N GLN A 56 22.14 -29.94 -14.45
CA GLN A 56 22.83 -29.83 -13.15
C GLN A 56 22.72 -28.39 -12.61
N SER A 57 21.53 -27.99 -12.28
CA SER A 57 21.32 -27.16 -11.10
C SER A 57 20.19 -27.83 -10.32
N GLN A 58 20.55 -28.81 -9.51
CA GLN A 58 19.78 -29.06 -8.29
C GLN A 58 19.94 -27.76 -7.48
N SER A 59 19.07 -26.77 -7.73
CA SER A 59 18.73 -25.83 -6.69
C SER A 59 18.08 -26.67 -5.60
N ASN A 60 18.76 -26.83 -4.48
CA ASN A 60 18.11 -27.06 -3.24
C ASN A 60 17.08 -25.93 -3.11
N ASN A 61 15.85 -26.19 -3.54
CA ASN A 61 14.70 -25.48 -3.05
C ASN A 61 14.59 -25.86 -1.56
N SER A 62 15.42 -25.24 -0.73
CA SER A 62 14.96 -24.87 0.57
C SER A 62 13.79 -23.92 0.24
N GLU A 63 12.57 -24.40 0.34
CA GLU A 63 11.43 -23.57 0.62
C GLU A 63 11.82 -22.78 1.87
N THR A 64 12.40 -21.60 1.65
CA THR A 64 12.45 -20.59 2.69
C THR A 64 10.98 -20.27 2.89
N ASN A 65 10.39 -20.83 3.95
CA ASN A 65 9.18 -20.31 4.55
C ASN A 65 9.49 -18.86 4.89
N VAL A 66 9.23 -17.97 3.94
CA VAL A 66 9.21 -16.54 4.18
C VAL A 66 7.97 -16.35 5.03
N GLY A 67 8.15 -16.31 6.34
CA GLY A 67 7.12 -15.89 7.28
C GLY A 67 6.62 -14.51 6.85
N PRO A 68 5.48 -14.03 7.38
CA PRO A 68 4.93 -12.75 7.00
C PRO A 68 6.03 -11.70 7.11
N THR A 69 6.47 -11.18 5.95
CA THR A 69 7.42 -10.09 5.87
C THR A 69 6.78 -8.90 6.54
N SER A 70 7.48 -8.27 7.49
CA SER A 70 6.99 -7.03 8.06
C SER A 70 6.81 -6.01 6.93
N PHE A 71 5.84 -5.14 7.03
CA PHE A 71 5.57 -4.07 6.05
C PHE A 71 6.83 -3.26 5.67
N PHE A 72 7.82 -3.20 6.54
CA PHE A 72 9.10 -2.53 6.30
C PHE A 72 10.27 -3.47 5.98
N GLY A 73 10.00 -4.73 5.65
CA GLY A 73 11.02 -5.71 5.26
C GLY A 73 12.01 -6.09 6.37
N ASN A 74 12.89 -7.02 6.04
CA ASN A 74 14.12 -7.22 6.81
C ASN A 74 15.11 -6.14 6.33
N MET A 75 15.02 -4.94 6.88
CA MET A 75 16.15 -4.01 6.73
C MET A 75 17.38 -4.65 7.36
N PRO A 76 18.55 -4.63 6.72
CA PRO A 76 19.74 -5.30 7.23
C PRO A 76 20.02 -4.79 8.64
N SER A 77 20.02 -5.70 9.60
CA SER A 77 20.45 -5.46 10.98
C SER A 77 21.99 -5.35 11.06
N ASN A 78 22.63 -5.00 9.94
CA ASN A 78 24.05 -4.77 9.93
C ASN A 78 24.33 -3.57 10.83
N ASN A 79 25.15 -3.79 11.86
CA ASN A 79 25.74 -2.80 12.75
C ASN A 79 26.62 -1.76 12.02
N THR A 80 26.41 -1.52 10.74
CA THR A 80 26.93 -0.37 10.04
C THR A 80 26.14 0.82 10.54
N VAL A 81 26.80 1.71 11.26
CA VAL A 81 26.28 3.01 11.69
C VAL A 81 25.66 3.67 10.45
N SER A 82 24.34 3.58 10.31
CA SER A 82 23.61 4.26 9.26
C SER A 82 23.88 5.75 9.42
N ASN A 83 24.35 6.43 8.38
CA ASN A 83 24.49 7.88 8.35
C ASN A 83 23.12 8.60 8.30
N ALA A 84 22.04 7.85 8.43
CA ALA A 84 20.68 8.39 8.40
C ALA A 84 20.41 9.29 9.62
N ALA A 85 19.63 10.35 9.38
CA ALA A 85 19.21 11.26 10.43
C ALA A 85 18.33 10.55 11.46
N SER A 86 18.49 10.94 12.71
CA SER A 86 17.71 10.40 13.82
C SER A 86 16.60 11.35 14.24
N VAL A 87 15.41 10.81 14.49
CA VAL A 87 14.28 11.56 15.03
C VAL A 87 14.60 12.04 16.46
N GLN A 88 14.56 13.35 16.69
CA GLN A 88 14.89 14.00 17.97
C GLN A 88 13.65 14.64 18.60
N ARG A 89 13.44 14.41 19.89
CA ARG A 89 12.25 14.88 20.64
C ARG A 89 12.01 16.39 20.56
N ASN A 90 13.07 17.18 20.53
CA ASN A 90 12.98 18.64 20.61
C ASN A 90 12.97 19.35 19.25
N THR A 91 12.91 18.60 18.15
CA THR A 91 12.80 19.20 16.82
C THR A 91 11.38 19.69 16.58
N LEU A 92 11.26 20.93 16.13
CA LEU A 92 9.97 21.50 15.77
C LEU A 92 9.70 21.30 14.29
N LEU A 93 8.57 20.71 13.99
CA LEU A 93 8.08 20.64 12.60
C LEU A 93 7.74 22.05 12.11
N LYS A 94 8.24 22.39 10.94
CA LYS A 94 8.08 23.69 10.27
C LYS A 94 7.22 23.52 9.03
N LEU A 95 5.99 23.99 9.08
CA LEU A 95 5.11 23.99 7.91
C LEU A 95 5.08 25.41 7.33
N PRO A 96 5.17 25.54 5.99
CA PRO A 96 5.04 24.48 4.96
C PRO A 96 6.35 23.75 4.60
N GLU A 97 7.51 24.11 5.15
CA GLU A 97 8.81 23.59 4.72
C GLU A 97 8.91 22.06 4.82
N ASP A 98 8.31 21.46 5.87
CA ASP A 98 8.33 20.01 6.10
C ASP A 98 7.23 19.25 5.33
N HIS A 99 6.65 19.86 4.28
CA HIS A 99 5.86 19.12 3.28
C HIS A 99 6.74 18.42 2.23
N LYS A 100 8.01 18.83 2.12
CA LYS A 100 9.00 18.27 1.21
C LYS A 100 9.41 16.84 1.61
N SER A 101 10.17 16.20 0.71
CA SER A 101 10.88 14.97 1.04
C SER A 101 12.06 15.24 2.01
N HIS A 102 12.31 14.29 2.91
CA HIS A 102 13.40 14.29 3.90
C HIS A 102 14.38 13.15 3.61
N PRO A 103 15.20 13.28 2.55
CA PRO A 103 16.06 12.19 2.06
C PRO A 103 17.14 11.75 3.05
N GLU A 104 17.40 12.52 4.09
CA GLU A 104 18.29 12.18 5.20
C GLU A 104 17.72 11.11 6.15
N PHE A 105 16.40 10.83 6.07
CA PHE A 105 15.74 9.75 6.82
C PHE A 105 15.58 8.51 5.95
N GLN A 106 15.52 7.33 6.58
CA GLN A 106 15.45 6.05 5.85
C GLN A 106 14.11 5.80 5.21
N LEU A 107 13.02 6.24 5.83
CA LEU A 107 11.64 5.96 5.42
C LEU A 107 10.78 7.19 5.58
N GLU A 108 9.90 7.40 4.63
CA GLU A 108 8.96 8.51 4.60
C GLU A 108 7.73 8.15 3.78
N TRP A 109 6.54 8.66 4.16
CA TRP A 109 5.33 8.49 3.37
C TRP A 109 4.38 9.68 3.46
N TRP A 110 3.69 9.92 2.36
CA TRP A 110 2.54 10.82 2.20
C TRP A 110 1.33 9.93 1.96
N TYR A 111 0.36 9.96 2.84
CA TYR A 111 -0.76 9.03 2.86
C TYR A 111 -2.08 9.79 2.88
N LEU A 112 -2.95 9.53 1.91
CA LEU A 112 -4.27 10.12 1.75
C LEU A 112 -5.33 9.02 1.80
N THR A 113 -6.38 9.21 2.60
CA THR A 113 -7.56 8.36 2.61
C THR A 113 -8.82 9.18 2.44
N PHE A 114 -9.84 8.58 1.81
CA PHE A 114 -11.09 9.25 1.48
C PHE A 114 -12.29 8.34 1.73
N VAL A 115 -13.29 8.87 2.42
CA VAL A 115 -14.64 8.33 2.50
C VAL A 115 -15.53 9.16 1.59
N LEU A 116 -16.01 8.58 0.50
CA LEU A 116 -16.70 9.27 -0.58
C LEU A 116 -18.11 8.71 -0.77
N GLU A 117 -18.99 9.54 -1.37
CA GLU A 117 -20.37 9.20 -1.67
C GLU A 117 -20.79 9.88 -2.98
N ASP A 118 -21.61 9.20 -3.78
CA ASP A 118 -22.23 9.78 -4.98
C ASP A 118 -23.63 10.37 -4.67
N GLU A 119 -24.25 10.99 -5.67
CA GLU A 119 -25.59 11.60 -5.57
C GLU A 119 -26.72 10.60 -5.24
N ASN A 120 -26.48 9.30 -5.38
CA ASN A 120 -27.41 8.22 -5.09
C ASN A 120 -27.11 7.52 -3.75
N GLU A 121 -26.29 8.14 -2.90
CA GLU A 121 -25.84 7.60 -1.62
C GLU A 121 -25.03 6.28 -1.76
N ASN A 122 -24.45 6.00 -2.95
CA ASN A 122 -23.50 4.92 -3.07
C ASN A 122 -22.15 5.35 -2.51
N GLU A 123 -21.59 4.50 -1.71
CA GLU A 123 -20.40 4.78 -0.91
C GLU A 123 -19.16 4.17 -1.52
N TYR A 124 -18.03 4.89 -1.38
CA TYR A 124 -16.71 4.50 -1.87
C TYR A 124 -15.66 4.80 -0.82
N GLY A 125 -14.58 4.01 -0.84
CA GLY A 125 -13.36 4.28 -0.12
C GLY A 125 -12.20 4.39 -1.10
N MET A 126 -11.28 5.31 -0.85
CA MET A 126 -10.07 5.45 -1.66
C MET A 126 -8.87 5.75 -0.78
N GLN A 127 -7.72 5.20 -1.17
CA GLN A 127 -6.44 5.46 -0.56
C GLN A 127 -5.41 5.80 -1.65
N PHE A 128 -4.46 6.66 -1.32
CA PHE A 128 -3.25 6.94 -2.07
C PHE A 128 -2.08 7.10 -1.11
N THR A 129 -0.99 6.37 -1.33
CA THR A 129 0.24 6.53 -0.56
C THR A 129 1.44 6.63 -1.50
N LEU A 130 2.31 7.56 -1.22
CA LEU A 130 3.64 7.63 -1.80
C LEU A 130 4.68 7.37 -0.71
N PHE A 131 5.46 6.32 -0.86
CA PHE A 131 6.57 5.96 0.04
C PHE A 131 7.90 6.32 -0.60
N ARG A 132 8.84 6.72 0.25
CA ARG A 132 10.23 6.92 -0.09
C ARG A 132 11.13 6.16 0.88
N PHE A 133 12.14 5.50 0.33
CA PHE A 133 13.15 4.76 1.07
C PHE A 133 14.54 5.24 0.64
N SER A 134 15.48 5.44 1.59
CA SER A 134 16.83 5.95 1.29
C SER A 134 17.84 4.86 0.96
N GLU A 135 17.51 3.58 1.17
CA GLU A 135 18.39 2.44 0.89
C GLU A 135 17.60 1.36 0.14
N ALA A 136 18.32 0.57 -0.67
CA ALA A 136 17.71 -0.54 -1.38
C ALA A 136 17.16 -1.57 -0.38
N PHE A 137 15.94 -2.05 -0.62
CA PHE A 137 15.40 -3.19 0.11
C PHE A 137 16.23 -4.43 -0.20
N GLU A 138 16.78 -5.12 0.81
CA GLU A 138 17.23 -6.49 0.64
C GLU A 138 16.02 -7.38 0.38
N GLY A 139 15.90 -7.88 -0.85
CA GLY A 139 14.77 -8.69 -1.32
C GLY A 139 13.84 -8.01 -2.32
N GLY A 140 14.04 -6.73 -2.60
CA GLY A 140 13.35 -6.01 -3.67
C GLY A 140 14.19 -5.96 -4.94
N PHE A 141 13.58 -6.29 -6.06
CA PHE A 141 14.12 -6.19 -7.41
C PHE A 141 15.47 -6.89 -7.65
N GLU A 142 15.46 -8.21 -7.82
CA GLU A 142 16.30 -8.82 -8.85
C GLU A 142 15.82 -8.35 -10.25
N ALA A 143 15.82 -7.04 -10.49
CA ALA A 143 15.91 -6.52 -11.82
C ALA A 143 17.36 -6.79 -12.22
N GLY A 144 17.57 -7.78 -13.10
CA GLY A 144 18.86 -8.30 -13.58
C GLY A 144 19.88 -7.24 -14.02
N PHE A 145 20.36 -6.48 -13.07
CA PHE A 145 21.57 -5.70 -13.17
C PHE A 145 22.67 -6.58 -12.57
N GLU A 146 23.47 -7.18 -13.47
CA GLU A 146 24.72 -7.83 -13.10
C GLU A 146 25.47 -6.90 -12.15
N GLU A 147 25.93 -7.44 -11.00
CA GLU A 147 26.85 -6.77 -10.11
C GLU A 147 28.06 -6.30 -10.93
N HIS A 148 28.07 -5.05 -11.27
CA HIS A 148 29.26 -4.44 -11.81
C HIS A 148 30.22 -4.20 -10.64
N ASP A 149 31.31 -4.95 -10.63
CA ASP A 149 32.44 -4.85 -9.70
C ASP A 149 32.75 -3.37 -9.35
N THR A 150 32.36 -2.94 -8.14
CA THR A 150 32.52 -1.57 -7.65
C THR A 150 33.89 -1.31 -7.05
N SER A 151 34.93 -2.06 -7.46
CA SER A 151 36.27 -1.91 -6.88
C SER A 151 37.07 -0.71 -7.37
N ASN A 152 36.52 0.19 -8.22
CA ASN A 152 37.27 1.39 -8.61
C ASN A 152 36.42 2.60 -8.99
N SER A 153 36.52 3.65 -8.18
CA SER A 153 36.32 5.06 -8.45
C SER A 153 34.98 5.72 -8.05
N PRO A 154 35.00 6.68 -7.11
CA PRO A 154 33.84 7.50 -6.75
C PRO A 154 33.54 8.62 -7.78
N GLU A 155 34.18 8.65 -8.95
CA GLU A 155 34.10 9.78 -9.88
C GLU A 155 33.04 9.67 -10.97
N HIS A 156 32.26 8.57 -11.07
CA HIS A 156 31.24 8.40 -12.10
C HIS A 156 29.87 7.90 -11.60
N ALA A 157 29.48 8.23 -10.37
CA ALA A 157 28.07 8.16 -10.02
C ALA A 157 27.33 9.14 -10.93
N SER A 158 26.60 8.62 -11.93
CA SER A 158 25.80 9.47 -12.80
C SER A 158 24.80 10.22 -11.94
N SER A 159 24.56 11.51 -12.22
CA SER A 159 23.53 12.31 -11.56
C SER A 159 22.10 11.72 -11.73
N TRP A 160 21.97 10.65 -12.46
CA TRP A 160 20.73 9.93 -12.76
C TRP A 160 20.42 8.79 -11.79
N SER A 161 21.36 8.36 -10.94
CA SER A 161 21.11 7.34 -9.94
C SER A 161 21.36 7.90 -8.56
N ASN A 162 20.38 7.86 -7.70
CA ASN A 162 20.54 8.05 -6.28
C ASN A 162 20.00 6.82 -5.54
N SER A 163 20.37 6.63 -4.28
CA SER A 163 19.95 5.50 -3.44
C SER A 163 18.47 5.56 -3.04
N GLN A 164 17.71 6.56 -3.51
CA GLN A 164 16.30 6.70 -3.17
C GLN A 164 15.44 5.73 -3.98
N GLN A 165 14.58 5.02 -3.31
CA GLN A 165 13.55 4.18 -3.92
C GLN A 165 12.18 4.70 -3.53
N TRP A 166 11.23 4.59 -4.45
CA TRP A 166 9.88 5.08 -4.27
C TRP A 166 8.88 3.98 -4.58
N MET A 167 7.82 3.94 -3.82
CA MET A 167 6.71 3.03 -4.01
C MET A 167 5.40 3.81 -3.89
N GLY A 168 4.50 3.61 -4.83
CA GLY A 168 3.15 4.18 -4.79
C GLY A 168 2.12 3.09 -4.60
N HIS A 169 1.19 3.28 -3.67
CA HIS A 169 0.01 2.46 -3.53
C HIS A 169 -1.24 3.29 -3.80
N ALA A 170 -2.20 2.70 -4.48
CA ALA A 170 -3.55 3.25 -4.56
C ALA A 170 -4.57 2.13 -4.49
N SER A 171 -5.64 2.36 -3.74
CA SER A 171 -6.82 1.50 -3.73
C SER A 171 -8.09 2.33 -3.91
N LEU A 172 -9.05 1.75 -4.61
CA LEU A 172 -10.40 2.28 -4.76
C LEU A 172 -11.37 1.12 -4.58
N HIS A 173 -12.34 1.27 -3.70
CA HIS A 173 -13.33 0.25 -3.47
C HIS A 173 -14.73 0.82 -3.32
N SER A 174 -15.68 0.09 -3.89
CA SER A 174 -17.13 0.18 -3.64
C SER A 174 -17.56 -1.02 -2.79
N LYS A 175 -18.84 -1.15 -2.55
CA LYS A 175 -19.41 -2.32 -1.87
C LYS A 175 -19.09 -3.64 -2.60
N ASP A 176 -19.03 -3.59 -3.93
CA ASP A 176 -18.91 -4.76 -4.79
C ASP A 176 -17.49 -4.95 -5.36
N GLU A 177 -16.77 -3.86 -5.64
CA GLU A 177 -15.48 -3.89 -6.34
C GLU A 177 -14.35 -3.40 -5.43
N HIS A 178 -13.13 -3.90 -5.67
CA HIS A 178 -11.90 -3.43 -5.07
C HIS A 178 -10.80 -3.42 -6.14
N PHE A 179 -10.22 -2.26 -6.36
CA PHE A 179 -9.09 -2.04 -7.25
C PHE A 179 -7.88 -1.65 -6.41
N PHE A 180 -6.77 -2.31 -6.65
CA PHE A 180 -5.48 -1.98 -6.04
C PHE A 180 -4.41 -1.92 -7.12
N GLU A 181 -3.54 -0.94 -7.02
CA GLU A 181 -2.41 -0.76 -7.92
C GLU A 181 -1.17 -0.38 -7.11
N GLU A 182 -0.03 -0.96 -7.48
CA GLU A 182 1.26 -0.70 -6.86
C GLU A 182 2.26 -0.25 -7.92
N ARG A 183 3.09 0.73 -7.61
CA ARG A 183 4.11 1.28 -8.49
C ARG A 183 5.44 1.42 -7.79
N PHE A 184 6.50 1.28 -8.58
CA PHE A 184 7.86 1.42 -8.09
C PHE A 184 8.66 2.33 -9.00
N ALA A 185 9.50 3.18 -8.40
CA ALA A 185 10.37 4.07 -9.15
C ALA A 185 11.72 4.25 -8.44
N ALA A 186 12.78 4.41 -9.23
CA ALA A 186 14.10 4.77 -8.72
C ALA A 186 14.24 6.30 -8.66
N GLY A 187 14.82 6.81 -7.60
CA GLY A 187 15.11 8.23 -7.49
C GLY A 187 16.10 8.71 -8.55
N GLY A 188 15.98 9.96 -8.97
CA GLY A 188 16.84 10.57 -9.97
C GLY A 188 16.48 10.27 -11.43
N VAL A 189 15.54 9.35 -11.71
CA VAL A 189 15.11 9.03 -13.08
C VAL A 189 14.11 10.05 -13.63
N GLY A 190 13.44 10.81 -12.77
CA GLY A 190 12.56 11.92 -13.15
C GLY A 190 11.07 11.56 -13.26
N ASN A 191 10.69 10.31 -13.05
CA ASN A 191 9.30 9.86 -13.04
C ASN A 191 8.68 9.82 -11.63
N THR A 192 9.44 10.20 -10.61
CA THR A 192 8.98 10.30 -9.22
C THR A 192 9.71 11.41 -8.47
N TYR A 193 8.96 12.20 -7.73
CA TYR A 193 9.49 13.29 -6.90
C TYR A 193 8.42 13.88 -5.97
N VAL A 194 8.87 14.62 -4.97
CA VAL A 194 8.03 15.55 -4.19
C VAL A 194 8.69 16.94 -4.19
N ASN A 195 8.01 17.91 -4.78
CA ASN A 195 8.37 19.33 -4.78
C ASN A 195 7.46 20.10 -3.82
N THR A 196 7.89 21.28 -3.35
CA THR A 196 7.11 22.12 -2.42
C THR A 196 6.80 23.51 -2.90
N ALA A 197 7.34 23.95 -4.04
CA ALA A 197 7.11 25.29 -4.56
C ALA A 197 6.94 25.28 -6.09
N PRO A 198 5.73 25.00 -6.61
CA PRO A 198 4.51 24.54 -5.92
C PRO A 198 4.66 23.12 -5.41
N PHE A 199 3.79 22.73 -4.46
CA PHE A 199 3.73 21.33 -4.01
C PHE A 199 3.24 20.43 -5.15
N GLU A 200 3.99 19.36 -5.37
CA GLU A 200 3.66 18.32 -6.33
C GLU A 200 4.34 17.01 -5.92
N ALA A 201 3.56 15.95 -5.70
CA ALA A 201 4.01 14.60 -5.46
C ALA A 201 3.62 13.74 -6.66
N VAL A 202 4.59 13.05 -7.26
CA VAL A 202 4.43 12.31 -8.53
C VAL A 202 5.05 10.93 -8.41
N ILE A 203 4.37 9.94 -8.97
CA ILE A 203 4.93 8.65 -9.36
C ILE A 203 4.28 8.20 -10.67
N ASP A 204 5.06 8.12 -11.73
CA ASP A 204 4.63 7.86 -13.11
C ASP A 204 3.53 8.85 -13.56
N ASP A 205 2.31 8.37 -13.82
CA ASP A 205 1.15 9.18 -14.21
C ASP A 205 0.24 9.55 -13.02
N TRP A 206 0.54 9.09 -11.81
CA TRP A 206 -0.14 9.55 -10.60
C TRP A 206 0.45 10.87 -10.11
N ASN A 207 -0.42 11.78 -9.75
CA ASN A 207 0.05 13.06 -9.20
C ASN A 207 -0.94 13.62 -8.17
N TRP A 208 -0.37 14.19 -7.13
CA TRP A 208 -1.04 15.04 -6.17
C TRP A 208 -0.34 16.39 -6.15
N LYS A 209 -1.05 17.47 -6.53
CA LYS A 209 -0.45 18.79 -6.71
C LYS A 209 -1.31 19.93 -6.21
N ALA A 210 -0.67 20.96 -5.65
CA ALA A 210 -1.33 22.21 -5.29
C ALA A 210 -1.92 22.90 -6.54
N ASN A 211 -3.15 23.41 -6.41
CA ASN A 211 -3.84 24.11 -7.50
C ASN A 211 -3.34 25.55 -7.71
N ASN A 212 -2.57 26.08 -6.76
CA ASN A 212 -2.00 27.42 -6.80
C ASN A 212 -0.52 27.34 -6.40
N PRO A 213 0.41 27.91 -7.20
CA PRO A 213 1.84 27.86 -6.89
C PRO A 213 2.24 28.54 -5.56
N ASN A 214 1.37 29.40 -5.02
CA ASN A 214 1.57 30.04 -3.72
C ASN A 214 0.74 29.37 -2.60
N ALA A 215 0.00 28.30 -2.92
CA ALA A 215 -0.72 27.53 -1.92
C ALA A 215 0.27 26.63 -1.17
N ASP A 216 -0.08 26.33 0.04
CA ASP A 216 0.44 25.21 0.81
C ASP A 216 0.08 23.88 0.12
N LEU A 217 -0.16 22.78 0.82
CA LEU A 217 -0.65 21.54 0.20
C LEU A 217 -2.06 21.69 -0.40
N PHE A 218 -2.88 22.55 0.16
CA PHE A 218 -4.29 22.73 -0.22
C PHE A 218 -4.60 24.21 -0.59
N PRO A 219 -5.55 24.45 -1.52
CA PRO A 219 -6.30 23.46 -2.30
C PRO A 219 -5.41 22.74 -3.33
N SER A 220 -5.73 21.47 -3.54
CA SER A 220 -4.94 20.61 -4.43
C SER A 220 -5.81 19.66 -5.26
N SER A 221 -5.20 18.98 -6.21
CA SER A 221 -5.83 17.92 -7.01
C SER A 221 -5.04 16.63 -6.93
N LEU A 222 -5.74 15.51 -6.82
CA LEU A 222 -5.20 14.15 -6.88
C LEU A 222 -5.71 13.46 -8.14
N ASN A 223 -4.80 12.85 -8.90
CA ASN A 223 -5.12 12.02 -10.05
C ASN A 223 -4.44 10.66 -9.94
N VAL A 224 -5.24 9.59 -10.02
CA VAL A 224 -4.79 8.20 -9.90
C VAL A 224 -5.47 7.36 -10.98
N THR A 225 -4.72 6.45 -11.60
CA THR A 225 -5.21 5.51 -12.61
C THR A 225 -4.98 4.07 -12.16
N PHE A 226 -5.86 3.15 -12.58
CA PHE A 226 -5.79 1.71 -12.30
C PHE A 226 -5.80 0.92 -13.62
N PRO A 227 -4.68 0.86 -14.35
CA PRO A 227 -4.62 0.27 -15.69
C PRO A 227 -4.85 -1.24 -15.70
N GLN A 228 -4.58 -1.95 -14.60
CA GLN A 228 -4.76 -3.42 -14.54
C GLN A 228 -6.20 -3.84 -14.26
N ALA A 229 -7.11 -2.91 -13.96
CA ALA A 229 -8.53 -3.20 -13.86
C ALA A 229 -9.06 -3.73 -15.21
N ALA A 230 -9.30 -5.04 -15.28
CA ALA A 230 -9.59 -5.77 -16.51
C ALA A 230 -10.66 -5.09 -17.39
N ASN A 231 -10.25 -4.69 -18.59
CA ASN A 231 -11.06 -4.12 -19.68
C ASN A 231 -11.63 -2.72 -19.47
N ASN A 232 -11.33 -2.01 -18.39
CA ASN A 232 -12.00 -0.73 -18.14
C ASN A 232 -11.01 0.29 -17.55
N ASN A 233 -11.09 1.49 -18.07
CA ASN A 233 -10.45 2.64 -17.45
C ASN A 233 -11.06 2.86 -16.07
N THR A 234 -10.33 2.50 -15.03
CA THR A 234 -10.66 2.88 -13.65
C THR A 234 -9.69 3.96 -13.23
N SER A 235 -10.20 5.05 -12.70
CA SER A 235 -9.39 6.19 -12.26
C SER A 235 -10.15 7.06 -11.27
N ALA A 236 -9.42 7.91 -10.55
CA ALA A 236 -9.94 8.91 -9.66
C ALA A 236 -9.30 10.25 -9.93
N PHE A 237 -10.13 11.30 -10.01
CA PHE A 237 -9.71 12.69 -10.02
C PHE A 237 -10.46 13.44 -8.93
N LEU A 238 -9.73 13.89 -7.89
CA LEU A 238 -10.29 14.57 -6.74
C LEU A 238 -9.70 15.98 -6.60
N GLN A 239 -10.57 16.95 -6.29
CA GLN A 239 -10.22 18.28 -5.81
C GLN A 239 -10.30 18.26 -4.29
N LEU A 240 -9.25 18.71 -3.62
CA LEU A 240 -9.08 18.64 -2.19
C LEU A 240 -8.99 20.05 -1.60
N THR A 241 -9.78 20.31 -0.57
CA THR A 241 -9.69 21.55 0.23
C THR A 241 -9.54 21.19 1.70
N ALA A 242 -8.74 21.96 2.44
CA ALA A 242 -8.56 21.76 3.89
C ALA A 242 -9.18 22.92 4.64
N ASN A 243 -10.09 22.60 5.58
CA ASN A 243 -10.87 23.58 6.34
C ASN A 243 -10.48 23.63 7.83
N GLY A 244 -9.26 23.21 8.18
CA GLY A 244 -8.74 23.19 9.54
C GLY A 244 -7.22 23.20 9.60
N PRO A 245 -6.66 23.26 10.81
CA PRO A 245 -5.21 23.29 10.98
C PRO A 245 -4.57 21.92 10.74
N TYR A 246 -3.27 21.90 10.40
CA TYR A 246 -2.46 20.69 10.52
C TYR A 246 -2.32 20.26 11.98
N ILE A 247 -2.40 18.99 12.22
CA ILE A 247 -2.33 18.38 13.55
C ILE A 247 -0.99 17.67 13.71
N LYS A 248 -0.09 18.23 14.50
CA LYS A 248 1.19 17.59 14.84
C LYS A 248 0.92 16.45 15.81
N GLN A 249 1.13 15.21 15.41
CA GLN A 249 0.84 14.01 16.19
C GLN A 249 1.83 13.83 17.36
N GLY A 250 1.45 13.02 18.35
CA GLY A 250 2.27 12.82 19.54
C GLY A 250 2.60 14.12 20.29
N ASP A 251 3.85 14.27 20.70
CA ASP A 251 4.36 15.48 21.34
C ASP A 251 4.89 16.47 20.29
N LYS A 252 4.02 17.37 19.80
CA LYS A 252 4.34 18.40 18.80
C LYS A 252 4.96 17.89 17.49
N GLY A 253 4.58 16.66 17.11
CA GLY A 253 5.08 15.99 15.91
C GLY A 253 6.11 14.89 16.20
N TYR A 254 6.61 14.77 17.42
CA TYR A 254 7.38 13.61 17.85
C TYR A 254 6.43 12.49 18.26
N SER A 255 6.32 11.45 17.42
CA SER A 255 5.40 10.34 17.59
C SER A 255 6.14 9.08 18.02
N LYS A 256 5.89 8.61 19.23
CA LYS A 256 6.38 7.34 19.74
C LYS A 256 5.56 6.21 19.14
N LYS A 257 6.22 5.06 18.86
CA LYS A 257 5.58 3.83 18.40
C LYS A 257 5.81 2.66 19.40
N THR A 258 6.67 2.88 20.41
CA THR A 258 6.96 1.95 21.51
C THR A 258 7.16 2.73 22.81
N TYR A 259 6.95 2.07 23.96
CA TYR A 259 7.12 2.72 25.28
C TYR A 259 8.58 3.13 25.57
N ASP A 260 9.54 2.35 25.10
CA ASP A 260 10.99 2.63 25.20
C ASP A 260 11.49 3.65 24.17
N GLU A 261 10.59 4.16 23.31
CA GLU A 261 10.85 5.14 22.25
C GLU A 261 11.89 4.71 21.21
N ARG A 262 12.28 3.41 21.18
CA ARG A 262 13.20 2.91 20.14
C ARG A 262 12.60 3.05 18.74
N LEU A 263 11.27 2.91 18.59
CA LEU A 263 10.53 3.22 17.38
C LEU A 263 9.79 4.54 17.55
N ARG A 264 10.06 5.45 16.66
CA ARG A 264 9.53 6.83 16.67
C ARG A 264 9.68 7.49 15.33
N SER A 265 8.87 8.51 15.08
CA SER A 265 8.85 9.25 13.83
C SER A 265 8.58 10.73 14.08
N TYR A 266 8.77 11.56 13.04
CA TYR A 266 8.09 12.83 12.89
C TYR A 266 6.79 12.58 12.14
N TYR A 267 5.68 13.17 12.64
CA TYR A 267 4.36 12.85 12.13
C TYR A 267 3.39 14.02 12.30
N TYR A 268 2.72 14.39 11.23
CA TYR A 268 1.60 15.32 11.28
C TYR A 268 0.50 14.87 10.30
N SER A 269 -0.73 15.36 10.57
CA SER A 269 -1.94 15.04 9.82
C SER A 269 -2.66 16.30 9.34
N GLN A 270 -3.46 16.19 8.28
CA GLN A 270 -4.53 17.11 7.95
C GLN A 270 -5.87 16.35 7.90
N PRO A 271 -6.64 16.35 9.02
CA PRO A 271 -7.86 15.56 9.12
C PRO A 271 -9.13 16.32 8.69
N PHE A 272 -9.01 17.53 8.17
CA PHE A 272 -10.12 18.40 7.79
C PHE A 272 -10.20 18.62 6.28
N ILE A 273 -10.00 17.55 5.52
CA ILE A 273 -10.06 17.59 4.06
C ILE A 273 -11.49 17.33 3.59
N GLU A 274 -11.98 18.18 2.71
CA GLU A 274 -13.13 17.93 1.86
C GLU A 274 -12.65 17.56 0.46
N ALA A 275 -13.21 16.48 -0.09
CA ALA A 275 -12.88 15.98 -1.40
C ALA A 275 -14.12 16.02 -2.29
N ASN A 276 -13.96 16.51 -3.52
CA ASN A 276 -14.99 16.52 -4.55
C ASN A 276 -14.36 16.11 -5.87
N GLY A 277 -15.04 15.32 -6.68
CA GLY A 277 -14.44 14.94 -7.96
C GLY A 277 -15.19 13.89 -8.73
N THR A 278 -14.43 13.14 -9.50
CA THR A 278 -14.95 12.12 -10.40
C THR A 278 -14.19 10.82 -10.22
N LEU A 279 -14.92 9.75 -10.03
CA LEU A 279 -14.42 8.40 -10.19
C LEU A 279 -14.83 7.87 -11.56
N ILE A 280 -13.94 7.14 -12.22
CA ILE A 280 -14.31 6.25 -13.32
C ILE A 280 -14.16 4.83 -12.77
N VAL A 281 -15.26 4.12 -12.61
CA VAL A 281 -15.29 2.77 -12.08
C VAL A 281 -15.84 1.85 -13.17
N SER A 282 -15.02 0.92 -13.61
CA SER A 282 -15.39 0.00 -14.70
C SER A 282 -15.94 0.73 -15.93
N GLY A 283 -15.34 1.89 -16.28
CA GLY A 283 -15.71 2.73 -17.42
C GLY A 283 -16.94 3.64 -17.19
N LYS A 284 -17.56 3.60 -16.03
CA LYS A 284 -18.68 4.48 -15.67
C LYS A 284 -18.16 5.69 -14.89
N GLN A 285 -18.49 6.88 -15.36
CA GLN A 285 -18.18 8.13 -14.67
C GLN A 285 -19.17 8.40 -13.54
N ILE A 286 -18.66 8.72 -12.35
CA ILE A 286 -19.41 8.91 -11.11
C ILE A 286 -18.90 10.19 -10.46
N SER A 287 -19.78 11.16 -10.21
CA SER A 287 -19.45 12.33 -9.41
C SER A 287 -19.53 11.99 -7.93
N VAL A 288 -18.52 12.35 -7.16
CA VAL A 288 -18.41 12.03 -5.74
C VAL A 288 -18.03 13.24 -4.92
N SER A 289 -18.43 13.21 -3.65
CA SER A 289 -17.98 14.14 -2.61
C SER A 289 -17.75 13.39 -1.31
N GLY A 290 -16.99 13.97 -0.39
CA GLY A 290 -16.77 13.33 0.90
C GLY A 290 -15.64 13.95 1.71
N LEU A 291 -15.16 13.19 2.69
CA LEU A 291 -14.13 13.60 3.62
C LEU A 291 -12.82 12.89 3.32
N GLY A 292 -11.71 13.59 3.58
CA GLY A 292 -10.38 13.04 3.46
C GLY A 292 -9.54 13.23 4.71
N TRP A 293 -8.50 12.43 4.80
CA TRP A 293 -7.46 12.49 5.81
C TRP A 293 -6.11 12.40 5.14
N PHE A 294 -5.15 13.20 5.58
CA PHE A 294 -3.77 13.16 5.13
C PHE A 294 -2.82 12.95 6.30
N ASP A 295 -1.86 12.06 6.13
CA ASP A 295 -0.72 11.86 7.02
C ASP A 295 0.59 12.02 6.27
N HIS A 296 1.55 12.69 6.91
CA HIS A 296 2.93 12.73 6.50
C HIS A 296 3.81 12.30 7.67
N GLU A 297 4.63 11.30 7.42
CA GLU A 297 5.46 10.71 8.47
C GLU A 297 6.83 10.32 7.91
N TRP A 298 7.92 10.60 8.66
CA TRP A 298 9.27 10.21 8.28
C TRP A 298 10.10 9.79 9.48
N THR A 299 11.03 8.83 9.24
CA THR A 299 11.78 8.17 10.30
C THR A 299 12.99 7.40 9.80
N SER A 300 13.93 7.13 10.70
CA SER A 300 14.97 6.10 10.55
C SER A 300 14.90 5.03 11.65
N HIS A 301 13.74 4.90 12.30
CA HIS A 301 13.58 4.09 13.51
C HIS A 301 12.39 3.11 13.45
N LEU A 302 11.81 2.84 12.30
CA LEU A 302 10.72 1.88 12.16
C LEU A 302 11.16 0.52 11.60
N ALA A 303 12.37 0.43 11.08
CA ALA A 303 12.89 -0.79 10.51
C ALA A 303 13.77 -1.51 11.54
N ASN A 304 13.30 -2.63 12.06
CA ASN A 304 14.15 -3.58 12.78
C ASN A 304 13.73 -5.02 12.44
N SER A 305 14.60 -5.98 12.74
CA SER A 305 14.42 -7.41 12.46
C SER A 305 13.28 -8.09 13.24
N GLU A 306 12.66 -7.39 14.18
CA GLU A 306 11.47 -7.88 14.87
C GLU A 306 10.26 -7.50 14.01
N ALA A 307 9.60 -8.49 13.41
CA ALA A 307 8.39 -8.28 12.64
C ALA A 307 7.32 -7.68 13.55
N MET A 308 7.10 -6.37 13.42
CA MET A 308 6.05 -5.66 14.13
C MET A 308 4.96 -5.29 13.12
N GLY A 309 3.71 -5.52 13.53
CA GLY A 309 2.54 -5.04 12.83
C GLY A 309 1.93 -3.87 13.58
N TRP A 310 1.04 -3.16 12.92
CA TRP A 310 0.26 -2.10 13.54
C TRP A 310 -1.19 -2.11 13.08
N ASP A 311 -2.01 -1.48 13.89
CA ASP A 311 -3.39 -1.17 13.59
C ASP A 311 -3.55 0.34 13.69
N TRP A 312 -3.91 0.97 12.59
CA TRP A 312 -4.11 2.42 12.49
C TRP A 312 -5.53 2.74 12.06
N PHE A 313 -6.06 3.84 12.61
CA PHE A 313 -7.41 4.32 12.37
C PHE A 313 -7.43 5.84 12.23
N SER A 314 -8.11 6.34 11.19
CA SER A 314 -8.56 7.73 11.08
C SER A 314 -10.08 7.78 11.07
N LEU A 315 -10.67 8.43 12.06
CA LEU A 315 -12.12 8.48 12.22
C LEU A 315 -12.64 9.90 12.10
N HIS A 316 -13.73 10.06 11.37
CA HIS A 316 -14.51 11.27 11.24
C HIS A 316 -15.86 11.05 11.93
N PHE A 317 -16.10 11.76 13.04
CA PHE A 317 -17.37 11.66 13.75
C PHE A 317 -18.41 12.64 13.19
N ASP A 318 -19.68 12.26 13.28
CA ASP A 318 -20.83 13.06 12.77
C ASP A 318 -20.89 14.45 13.41
N ASN A 319 -20.38 14.63 14.64
CA ASN A 319 -20.31 15.91 15.32
C ASN A 319 -19.18 16.82 14.85
N GLY A 320 -18.33 16.34 13.91
CA GLY A 320 -17.19 17.04 13.34
C GLY A 320 -15.86 16.81 14.05
N ASP A 321 -15.84 16.19 15.24
CA ASP A 321 -14.61 15.78 15.92
C ASP A 321 -13.92 14.64 15.13
N LYS A 322 -12.65 14.39 15.40
CA LYS A 322 -11.84 13.37 14.72
C LYS A 322 -11.06 12.55 15.74
N LEU A 323 -10.69 11.33 15.35
CA LEU A 323 -9.80 10.49 16.15
C LEU A 323 -8.77 9.81 15.23
N MET A 324 -7.48 10.03 15.49
CA MET A 324 -6.43 9.12 15.07
C MET A 324 -6.17 8.14 16.21
N ALA A 325 -6.18 6.84 15.94
CA ALA A 325 -5.86 5.82 16.92
C ALA A 325 -4.82 4.85 16.34
N PHE A 326 -3.87 4.45 17.17
CA PHE A 326 -2.74 3.63 16.73
C PHE A 326 -2.39 2.59 17.80
N ARG A 327 -2.18 1.36 17.35
CA ARG A 327 -1.72 0.25 18.17
C ARG A 327 -0.58 -0.47 17.43
N MET A 328 0.58 -0.58 18.07
CA MET A 328 1.70 -1.38 17.55
C MET A 328 1.74 -2.70 18.32
N HIS A 329 1.86 -3.82 17.56
CA HIS A 329 1.97 -5.15 18.13
C HIS A 329 3.18 -5.87 17.55
N ALA A 330 3.82 -6.74 18.34
CA ALA A 330 4.87 -7.61 17.86
C ALA A 330 4.29 -8.96 17.45
N THR A 331 4.70 -9.46 16.31
CA THR A 331 4.47 -10.87 15.98
C THR A 331 5.60 -11.70 16.58
N LYS A 332 5.27 -12.65 17.46
CA LYS A 332 6.26 -13.63 17.93
C LYS A 332 6.63 -14.56 16.79
N LYS A 333 7.91 -14.63 16.46
CA LYS A 333 8.46 -15.81 15.79
C LYS A 333 8.70 -16.87 16.88
N GLU A 334 8.04 -18.03 16.80
CA GLU A 334 8.46 -19.19 17.58
C GLU A 334 9.87 -19.62 17.14
N ALA A 335 10.65 -20.20 18.06
CA ALA A 335 12.04 -20.60 17.81
C ALA A 335 12.22 -21.61 16.67
N ASP A 336 11.14 -22.20 16.17
CA ASP A 336 11.05 -23.16 15.07
C ASP A 336 10.47 -22.57 13.77
N GLY A 337 10.31 -21.25 13.68
CA GLY A 337 9.90 -20.56 12.45
C GLY A 337 8.40 -20.54 12.17
N ASN A 338 7.56 -21.13 13.04
CA ASN A 338 6.12 -21.05 12.94
C ASN A 338 5.59 -19.79 13.65
N VAL A 339 4.67 -19.10 13.02
CA VAL A 339 3.92 -17.99 13.64
C VAL A 339 2.76 -18.60 14.42
N SER A 340 2.85 -18.58 15.74
CA SER A 340 1.75 -19.01 16.61
C SER A 340 0.79 -17.86 16.85
N ASN A 341 -0.44 -17.97 16.35
CA ASN A 341 -1.57 -17.13 16.69
C ASN A 341 -2.23 -17.55 18.01
N THR A 342 -1.43 -17.92 19.01
CA THR A 342 -2.02 -18.35 20.29
C THR A 342 -2.47 -17.13 21.09
N SER A 343 -3.73 -17.15 21.50
CA SER A 343 -4.36 -16.25 22.48
C SER A 343 -3.78 -16.39 23.90
N ASP A 344 -2.58 -16.96 24.05
CA ASP A 344 -1.93 -17.11 25.34
C ASP A 344 -1.26 -15.82 25.74
N THR A 345 -1.91 -15.09 26.64
CA THR A 345 -1.56 -13.74 27.11
C THR A 345 -0.32 -13.70 28.03
N SER A 346 0.30 -14.81 28.34
CA SER A 346 1.41 -14.88 29.32
C SER A 346 2.79 -14.47 28.78
N ASN A 347 2.92 -14.17 27.48
CA ASN A 347 4.17 -13.78 26.82
C ASN A 347 3.99 -12.67 25.76
N VAL A 348 2.99 -11.81 25.92
CA VAL A 348 2.74 -10.69 24.99
C VAL A 348 3.85 -9.67 25.14
N SER A 349 4.60 -9.42 24.07
CA SER A 349 5.39 -8.20 23.96
C SER A 349 4.44 -7.01 24.17
N GLU A 350 4.89 -6.05 24.94
CA GLU A 350 4.09 -4.91 25.40
C GLU A 350 3.46 -4.18 24.18
N VAL A 351 2.13 -4.26 24.05
CA VAL A 351 1.37 -3.59 23.00
C VAL A 351 1.38 -2.10 23.27
N PHE A 352 1.97 -1.31 22.39
CA PHE A 352 1.94 0.14 22.49
C PHE A 352 0.66 0.70 21.87
N THR A 353 -0.03 1.58 22.58
CA THR A 353 -1.25 2.23 22.12
C THR A 353 -1.18 3.73 22.34
N THR A 354 -1.61 4.51 21.37
CA THR A 354 -1.73 5.96 21.46
C THR A 354 -2.88 6.46 20.59
N ALA A 355 -3.38 7.66 20.88
CA ALA A 355 -4.36 8.31 20.02
C ALA A 355 -4.25 9.83 20.10
N SER A 356 -4.85 10.49 19.12
CA SER A 356 -5.10 11.93 19.11
C SER A 356 -6.59 12.16 18.95
N PHE A 357 -7.24 12.65 20.01
CA PHE A 357 -8.60 13.15 19.91
C PHE A 357 -8.57 14.60 19.47
N ILE A 358 -9.21 14.91 18.36
CA ILE A 358 -9.13 16.19 17.67
C ILE A 358 -10.53 16.79 17.60
N ARG A 359 -10.72 17.92 18.26
CA ARG A 359 -11.98 18.66 18.19
C ARG A 359 -12.18 19.25 16.80
N LYS A 360 -13.42 19.49 16.43
CA LYS A 360 -13.78 20.15 15.17
C LYS A 360 -13.14 21.53 14.95
N ASP A 361 -12.67 22.18 16.02
CA ASP A 361 -11.94 23.45 15.98
C ASP A 361 -10.40 23.27 15.90
N GLY A 362 -9.91 22.03 15.75
CA GLY A 362 -8.49 21.69 15.59
C GLY A 362 -7.72 21.53 16.90
N ARG A 363 -8.34 21.72 18.08
CA ARG A 363 -7.69 21.41 19.35
C ARG A 363 -7.47 19.91 19.50
N LYS A 364 -6.22 19.53 19.71
CA LYS A 364 -5.81 18.13 19.88
C LYS A 364 -5.51 17.80 21.34
N GLU A 365 -5.92 16.63 21.77
CA GLU A 365 -5.51 15.96 22.99
C GLU A 365 -4.86 14.63 22.64
N THR A 366 -3.63 14.41 23.11
CA THR A 366 -2.93 13.13 22.94
C THR A 366 -3.30 12.21 24.08
N LEU A 367 -3.67 10.98 23.77
CA LEU A 367 -4.02 9.92 24.70
C LEU A 367 -2.94 8.83 24.66
N ASN A 368 -2.56 8.35 25.82
CA ASN A 368 -1.56 7.29 25.99
C ASN A 368 -2.23 5.94 26.25
N GLY A 369 -1.47 4.87 26.32
CA GLY A 369 -1.97 3.50 26.35
C GLY A 369 -2.95 3.15 27.46
N ASP A 370 -2.88 3.80 28.62
CA ASP A 370 -3.83 3.61 29.74
C ASP A 370 -5.11 4.46 29.61
N GLU A 371 -5.11 5.46 28.73
CA GLU A 371 -6.25 6.35 28.48
C GLU A 371 -7.13 5.87 27.31
N ILE A 372 -6.61 4.96 26.46
CA ILE A 372 -7.31 4.39 25.31
C ILE A 372 -7.12 2.88 25.23
N SER A 373 -8.20 2.17 24.94
CA SER A 373 -8.18 0.74 24.66
C SER A 373 -8.61 0.51 23.21
N ILE A 374 -7.80 -0.25 22.45
CA ILE A 374 -8.07 -0.66 21.07
C ILE A 374 -8.02 -2.20 21.05
N GLN A 375 -9.17 -2.86 20.94
CA GLN A 375 -9.31 -4.30 21.06
C GLN A 375 -10.00 -4.88 19.81
N PRO A 376 -9.50 -5.98 19.23
CA PRO A 376 -10.21 -6.69 18.18
C PRO A 376 -11.52 -7.24 18.73
N GLU A 377 -12.61 -7.05 18.00
CA GLU A 377 -13.95 -7.54 18.35
C GLU A 377 -14.33 -8.74 17.47
N LYS A 378 -13.99 -8.68 16.19
CA LYS A 378 -14.29 -9.73 15.22
C LYS A 378 -13.15 -9.92 14.23
N THR A 379 -12.76 -11.17 14.02
CA THR A 379 -11.79 -11.57 13.01
C THR A 379 -12.50 -12.17 11.80
N SER A 380 -11.98 -11.89 10.60
CA SER A 380 -12.44 -12.44 9.34
C SER A 380 -11.31 -13.19 8.63
N LEU A 381 -11.65 -14.28 7.96
CA LEU A 381 -10.75 -14.91 6.99
C LEU A 381 -10.85 -14.18 5.66
N ILE A 382 -9.72 -13.71 5.17
CA ILE A 382 -9.56 -13.05 3.88
C ILE A 382 -8.68 -13.95 3.02
N THR A 383 -9.12 -14.28 1.82
CA THR A 383 -8.34 -15.09 0.88
C THR A 383 -7.73 -14.20 -0.19
N SER A 384 -6.42 -14.17 -0.27
CA SER A 384 -5.69 -13.45 -1.31
C SER A 384 -4.53 -14.30 -1.82
N ASN A 385 -4.35 -14.39 -3.14
CA ASN A 385 -3.28 -15.17 -3.78
C ASN A 385 -3.18 -16.63 -3.26
N ASN A 386 -4.34 -17.29 -3.07
CA ASN A 386 -4.46 -18.64 -2.51
C ASN A 386 -3.92 -18.81 -1.08
N LYS A 387 -3.74 -17.72 -0.34
CA LYS A 387 -3.43 -17.71 1.08
C LYS A 387 -4.61 -17.18 1.87
N GLU A 388 -4.82 -17.73 3.06
CA GLU A 388 -5.82 -17.26 4.02
C GLU A 388 -5.14 -16.39 5.08
N HIS A 389 -5.68 -15.21 5.30
CA HIS A 389 -5.25 -14.25 6.30
C HIS A 389 -6.33 -14.10 7.36
N SER A 390 -5.97 -14.26 8.62
CA SER A 390 -6.88 -14.08 9.76
C SER A 390 -6.76 -12.65 10.26
N VAL A 391 -7.65 -11.78 9.82
CA VAL A 391 -7.57 -10.32 10.03
C VAL A 391 -8.66 -9.84 10.98
N PRO A 392 -8.34 -9.08 12.04
CA PRO A 392 -9.35 -8.48 12.91
C PRO A 392 -10.03 -7.30 12.20
N THR A 393 -11.17 -7.53 11.59
CA THR A 393 -11.87 -6.56 10.75
C THR A 393 -12.87 -5.68 11.49
N SER A 394 -13.16 -5.96 12.77
CA SER A 394 -14.01 -5.12 13.62
C SER A 394 -13.32 -4.89 14.96
N TRP A 395 -13.39 -3.67 15.46
CA TRP A 395 -12.65 -3.23 16.63
C TRP A 395 -13.50 -2.45 17.61
N ARG A 396 -13.22 -2.63 18.89
CA ARG A 396 -13.73 -1.79 19.97
C ARG A 396 -12.66 -0.79 20.36
N ILE A 397 -13.01 0.50 20.29
CA ILE A 397 -12.15 1.61 20.71
C ILE A 397 -12.83 2.34 21.86
N SER A 398 -12.18 2.40 23.02
CA SER A 398 -12.73 3.01 24.23
C SER A 398 -11.81 4.06 24.82
N ILE A 399 -12.37 5.22 25.16
CA ILE A 399 -11.69 6.33 25.84
C ILE A 399 -12.55 6.72 27.05
N PRO A 400 -12.32 6.11 28.22
CA PRO A 400 -13.20 6.30 29.42
C PRO A 400 -13.31 7.74 29.87
N SER A 401 -12.22 8.51 29.83
CA SER A 401 -12.22 9.93 30.24
C SER A 401 -13.10 10.83 29.38
N LYS A 402 -13.55 10.34 28.21
CA LYS A 402 -14.44 11.06 27.29
C LYS A 402 -15.80 10.38 27.09
N GLU A 403 -16.05 9.32 27.85
CA GLU A 403 -17.24 8.49 27.72
C GLU A 403 -17.41 7.92 26.27
N ILE A 404 -16.29 7.71 25.55
CA ILE A 404 -16.26 7.18 24.20
C ILE A 404 -16.14 5.65 24.26
N ASN A 405 -17.05 4.97 23.58
CA ASN A 405 -17.04 3.54 23.34
C ASN A 405 -17.58 3.27 21.92
N LEU A 406 -16.68 2.95 21.02
CA LEU A 406 -16.94 2.79 19.60
C LEU A 406 -16.83 1.33 19.19
N LEU A 407 -17.60 0.97 18.17
CA LEU A 407 -17.47 -0.26 17.42
C LEU A 407 -17.22 0.11 15.96
N THR A 408 -16.11 -0.38 15.40
CA THR A 408 -15.84 -0.25 13.95
C THR A 408 -16.31 -1.49 13.21
N SER A 409 -16.80 -1.30 11.99
CA SER A 409 -17.10 -2.38 11.07
C SER A 409 -16.57 -2.05 9.66
N PRO A 410 -16.04 -3.04 8.93
CA PRO A 410 -15.55 -2.78 7.60
C PRO A 410 -16.74 -2.49 6.66
N PHE A 411 -16.61 -1.47 5.83
CA PHE A 411 -17.54 -1.17 4.76
C PHE A 411 -17.66 -2.34 3.76
N LYS A 412 -16.51 -2.96 3.45
CA LYS A 412 -16.39 -4.16 2.63
C LYS A 412 -15.52 -5.18 3.36
N LYS A 413 -15.92 -6.46 3.36
CA LYS A 413 -15.17 -7.49 4.07
C LYS A 413 -13.76 -7.70 3.51
N ASP A 414 -13.65 -7.74 2.18
CA ASP A 414 -12.40 -7.98 1.47
C ASP A 414 -11.82 -6.66 0.99
N GLN A 415 -10.91 -6.13 1.78
CA GLN A 415 -10.13 -4.90 1.54
C GLN A 415 -8.64 -5.19 1.67
N TRP A 416 -8.20 -6.39 1.24
CA TRP A 416 -6.79 -6.79 1.26
C TRP A 416 -6.04 -6.21 0.06
N ASN A 417 -4.97 -5.48 0.32
CA ASN A 417 -4.06 -4.94 -0.68
C ASN A 417 -2.93 -5.94 -0.93
N PRO A 418 -2.88 -6.62 -2.09
CA PRO A 418 -1.89 -7.65 -2.40
C PRO A 418 -0.57 -7.04 -2.89
N SER A 419 0.00 -6.13 -2.12
CA SER A 419 1.26 -5.45 -2.42
C SER A 419 2.47 -6.35 -2.17
N LEU A 420 3.67 -5.86 -2.49
CA LEU A 420 4.93 -6.47 -2.06
C LEU A 420 4.97 -6.67 -0.54
N PHE A 421 4.35 -5.76 0.22
CA PHE A 421 4.11 -5.84 1.66
C PHE A 421 2.60 -5.87 1.92
N PRO A 422 1.94 -7.04 1.83
CA PRO A 422 0.50 -7.11 1.82
C PRO A 422 -0.10 -6.72 3.17
N TYR A 423 -1.23 -6.02 3.12
CA TYR A 423 -1.92 -5.49 4.29
C TYR A 423 -3.42 -5.34 4.04
N TYR A 424 -4.18 -5.21 5.11
CA TYR A 424 -5.61 -4.93 5.05
C TYR A 424 -5.87 -3.44 5.24
N GLU A 425 -6.62 -2.83 4.33
CA GLU A 425 -6.91 -1.41 4.41
C GLU A 425 -8.21 -1.04 3.74
N GLY A 426 -8.97 -0.15 4.36
CA GLY A 426 -10.15 0.41 3.71
C GLY A 426 -11.07 1.19 4.62
N ARG A 427 -12.14 1.67 3.99
CA ARG A 427 -13.22 2.40 4.66
C ARG A 427 -13.90 1.54 5.73
N ILE A 428 -14.22 2.18 6.84
CA ILE A 428 -14.97 1.61 7.96
C ILE A 428 -16.12 2.52 8.37
N ASP A 429 -17.16 1.91 8.92
CA ASP A 429 -18.25 2.59 9.63
C ASP A 429 -17.99 2.55 11.12
N VAL A 430 -18.42 3.59 11.82
CA VAL A 430 -18.26 3.76 13.27
C VAL A 430 -19.63 3.90 13.92
N THR A 431 -19.86 3.10 14.95
CA THR A 431 -21.08 3.12 15.77
C THR A 431 -20.76 3.12 17.26
N GLY A 432 -21.76 3.25 18.10
CA GLY A 432 -21.62 3.29 19.56
C GLY A 432 -21.97 4.64 20.14
N THR A 433 -21.15 5.21 21.01
CA THR A 433 -21.39 6.52 21.61
C THR A 433 -21.28 7.68 20.61
N HIS A 434 -20.57 7.49 19.53
CA HIS A 434 -20.45 8.41 18.39
C HIS A 434 -20.66 7.63 17.10
N GLY A 435 -21.45 8.19 16.19
CA GLY A 435 -21.54 7.75 14.79
C GLY A 435 -20.45 8.41 13.95
N GLY A 436 -20.14 7.79 12.81
CA GLY A 436 -19.21 8.34 11.86
C GLY A 436 -18.65 7.31 10.89
N THR A 437 -17.63 7.73 10.15
CA THR A 437 -16.91 6.91 9.16
C THR A 437 -15.41 7.10 9.33
N GLY A 438 -14.62 6.30 8.62
CA GLY A 438 -13.16 6.46 8.65
C GLY A 438 -12.44 5.47 7.78
N PHE A 439 -11.16 5.33 8.05
CA PHE A 439 -10.28 4.34 7.45
C PHE A 439 -9.56 3.54 8.53
N MET A 440 -9.22 2.32 8.19
CA MET A 440 -8.45 1.39 9.00
C MET A 440 -7.36 0.76 8.14
N GLU A 441 -6.14 0.72 8.67
CA GLU A 441 -5.01 0.02 8.09
C GLU A 441 -4.44 -0.96 9.11
N LEU A 442 -4.29 -2.23 8.70
CA LEU A 442 -3.84 -3.32 9.56
C LEU A 442 -2.71 -4.07 8.87
N THR A 443 -1.57 -4.18 9.54
CA THR A 443 -0.38 -4.87 9.03
C THR A 443 0.03 -6.01 9.96
N GLY A 444 0.75 -7.00 9.42
CA GLY A 444 1.30 -8.11 10.21
C GLY A 444 0.30 -9.25 10.49
N TYR A 445 -0.71 -9.44 9.63
CA TYR A 445 -1.73 -10.49 9.74
C TYR A 445 -1.64 -11.57 8.66
#